data_76c997890182aecb46fac720b986f61d
#
_entry.id   76c997890182aecb46fac720b986f61d
#
_cell.length_a   1.000
_cell.length_b   1.000
_cell.length_c   1.000
_cell.angle_alpha   90.00
_cell.angle_beta   90.00
_cell.angle_gamma   90.00
#
_symmetry.space_group_name_H-M   'P 1'
#
loop_
_entity.id
_entity.type
_entity.pdbx_description
1 polymer ?
#
loop_
_entity_poly.entity_id
_entity_poly.type
_entity_poly.pdbx_seq_one_letter_code
_entity_poly.pdbx_strand_id
1 'polypeptide(L)'
;MNKKKLQTYYGTVAYKADKTPVKRAFHGRSKADAKAKYFAYIAEHGRAEKCSDLYTVSGWAAQWLLLYKRPYITDPAYSTTYELPIRRHILPALGNMLLVDVTPADILRFYQQASSLSPSMCGKIRMCVNGIFRSACSNGLCTSNPADGCKLESMALPQIKEVYNDRQIEIASRWFLSRMPEVVLLLETGMRRGELVGLHPEDIDRRRRLYRVQRSIAWVSGKPVERSPKCGSYRVCPLSDRALQAIDALQRRYAGKYLISGDIALRPDTWSRRLKAEMARLAQAHPGMPELTAHELRHTYGTYLRRHGADIYSIS
;
A
#
# COMPACT_ATOMS: atom_id res chain seq x y z
N MET A 1 29.94 17.69 67.42
CA MET A 1 29.09 18.06 66.27
C MET A 1 29.04 16.86 65.35
N ASN A 2 27.93 16.16 65.31
CA ASN A 2 27.73 15.02 64.42
C ASN A 2 27.56 15.52 62.94
N LYS A 3 28.56 15.27 62.09
CA LYS A 3 28.41 15.50 60.63
C LYS A 3 27.35 14.53 60.09
N LYS A 4 26.16 15.01 59.86
CA LYS A 4 25.11 14.20 59.17
C LYS A 4 25.66 13.73 57.82
N LYS A 5 25.76 12.40 57.64
CA LYS A 5 26.26 11.74 56.44
C LYS A 5 25.32 12.06 55.29
N LEU A 6 25.76 12.76 54.22
CA LEU A 6 24.99 13.06 53.03
C LEU A 6 24.61 11.76 52.31
N GLN A 7 23.38 11.67 51.86
CA GLN A 7 22.92 10.56 51.02
C GLN A 7 23.11 10.88 49.55
N THR A 8 23.48 9.90 48.75
CA THR A 8 23.80 10.07 47.34
C THR A 8 22.78 9.34 46.49
N TYR A 9 22.30 10.03 45.44
CA TYR A 9 21.50 9.46 44.39
C TYR A 9 22.27 9.57 43.06
N TYR A 10 22.40 8.45 42.30
CA TYR A 10 23.02 8.43 41.00
C TYR A 10 21.94 8.50 39.92
N GLY A 11 21.82 9.64 39.24
CA GLY A 11 20.92 9.86 38.16
C GLY A 11 21.61 9.84 36.79
N THR A 12 21.01 9.25 35.79
CA THR A 12 21.53 9.27 34.42
C THR A 12 21.32 10.67 33.82
N VAL A 13 22.41 11.32 33.42
CA VAL A 13 22.41 12.71 32.89
C VAL A 13 22.73 12.76 31.40
N ALA A 14 23.34 11.72 30.83
CA ALA A 14 23.68 11.62 29.42
C ALA A 14 23.85 10.14 29.02
N TYR A 15 23.99 9.89 27.72
CA TYR A 15 24.43 8.60 27.19
C TYR A 15 25.65 8.83 26.29
N LYS A 16 26.59 7.89 26.26
CA LYS A 16 27.69 7.87 25.29
C LYS A 16 27.17 7.38 23.92
N ALA A 17 27.98 7.54 22.88
CA ALA A 17 27.67 7.06 21.54
C ALA A 17 27.40 5.53 21.49
N ASP A 18 27.96 4.75 22.40
CA ASP A 18 27.75 3.31 22.58
C ASP A 18 26.51 2.97 23.43
N LYS A 19 25.64 3.95 23.72
CA LYS A 19 24.45 3.86 24.58
C LYS A 19 24.73 3.60 26.05
N THR A 20 25.99 3.67 26.50
CA THR A 20 26.33 3.52 27.91
C THR A 20 25.84 4.74 28.70
N PRO A 21 25.03 4.56 29.79
CA PRO A 21 24.53 5.68 30.56
C PRO A 21 25.63 6.38 31.36
N VAL A 22 25.72 7.70 31.17
CA VAL A 22 26.57 8.57 31.98
C VAL A 22 25.80 8.96 33.24
N LYS A 23 26.21 8.47 34.38
CA LYS A 23 25.58 8.76 35.67
C LYS A 23 26.30 9.88 36.37
N ARG A 24 25.54 10.80 36.99
CA ARG A 24 26.04 11.85 37.89
C ARG A 24 25.54 11.62 39.30
N ALA A 25 26.39 11.84 40.27
CA ALA A 25 26.05 11.76 41.70
C ALA A 25 25.40 13.06 42.16
N PHE A 26 24.26 12.97 42.83
CA PHE A 26 23.55 14.06 43.48
C PHE A 26 23.53 13.80 45.00
N HIS A 27 23.99 14.76 45.78
CA HIS A 27 24.12 14.64 47.23
C HIS A 27 23.01 15.43 47.93
N GLY A 28 22.37 14.84 48.93
CA GLY A 28 21.31 15.48 49.70
C GLY A 28 21.30 15.08 51.16
N ARG A 29 20.55 15.83 51.98
CA ARG A 29 20.35 15.51 53.41
C ARG A 29 19.57 14.21 53.62
N SER A 30 18.77 13.83 52.62
CA SER A 30 18.04 12.56 52.51
C SER A 30 18.10 12.05 51.07
N LYS A 31 17.71 10.77 50.84
CA LYS A 31 17.60 10.19 49.51
C LYS A 31 16.56 10.91 48.63
N ALA A 32 15.49 11.41 49.27
CA ALA A 32 14.47 12.23 48.60
C ALA A 32 15.03 13.60 48.16
N ASP A 33 15.81 14.27 49.01
CA ASP A 33 16.47 15.55 48.69
C ASP A 33 17.50 15.38 47.55
N ALA A 34 18.30 14.31 47.59
CA ALA A 34 19.25 14.01 46.53
C ALA A 34 18.53 13.72 45.18
N LYS A 35 17.39 13.03 45.23
CA LYS A 35 16.53 12.77 44.06
C LYS A 35 15.84 14.03 43.55
N ALA A 36 15.39 14.94 44.43
CA ALA A 36 14.83 16.23 44.05
C ALA A 36 15.85 17.10 43.30
N LYS A 37 17.10 17.12 43.74
CA LYS A 37 18.22 17.82 43.05
C LYS A 37 18.52 17.23 41.69
N TYR A 38 18.40 15.93 41.52
CA TYR A 38 18.47 15.31 40.18
C TYR A 38 17.35 15.81 39.27
N PHE A 39 16.10 15.85 39.75
CA PHE A 39 14.98 16.33 38.94
C PHE A 39 15.09 17.83 38.63
N ALA A 40 15.57 18.66 39.58
CA ALA A 40 15.84 20.06 39.33
C ALA A 40 16.92 20.26 38.25
N TYR A 41 18.02 19.49 38.32
CA TYR A 41 19.06 19.49 37.31
C TYR A 41 18.53 19.12 35.94
N ILE A 42 17.69 18.09 35.87
CA ILE A 42 17.06 17.66 34.62
C ILE A 42 16.06 18.71 34.07
N ALA A 43 15.35 19.43 34.95
CA ALA A 43 14.46 20.50 34.55
C ALA A 43 15.20 21.72 33.96
N GLU A 44 16.38 22.03 34.51
CA GLU A 44 17.19 23.16 34.09
C GLU A 44 18.06 22.89 32.86
N HIS A 45 18.59 21.68 32.72
CA HIS A 45 19.55 21.34 31.67
C HIS A 45 18.93 20.50 30.56
N GLY A 46 17.61 20.27 30.60
CA GLY A 46 16.92 19.27 29.81
C GLY A 46 17.28 17.85 30.29
N ARG A 47 16.39 16.90 30.17
CA ARG A 47 16.80 15.50 30.20
C ARG A 47 17.82 15.35 29.07
N ALA A 48 19.05 14.94 29.42
CA ALA A 48 19.83 14.16 28.51
C ALA A 48 18.93 12.96 28.19
N GLU A 49 18.32 13.02 27.02
CA GLU A 49 17.23 12.17 26.69
C GLU A 49 17.68 10.74 26.86
N LYS A 50 16.86 9.96 27.50
CA LYS A 50 16.88 8.54 27.25
C LYS A 50 16.92 8.40 25.73
N CYS A 51 18.06 7.98 25.20
CA CYS A 51 18.13 7.33 23.92
C CYS A 51 17.33 6.04 24.07
N SER A 52 16.03 6.21 24.29
CA SER A 52 15.08 5.12 24.26
C SER A 52 14.96 4.74 22.80
N ASP A 53 14.69 3.49 22.51
CA ASP A 53 14.41 3.02 21.16
C ASP A 53 13.31 3.83 20.43
N LEU A 54 12.52 4.61 21.17
CA LEU A 54 11.53 5.58 20.65
C LEU A 54 12.14 6.69 19.80
N TYR A 55 13.39 7.08 20.03
CA TYR A 55 14.07 8.13 19.29
C TYR A 55 14.90 7.61 18.11
N THR A 56 14.96 6.31 17.91
CA THR A 56 15.46 5.73 16.67
C THR A 56 14.43 5.87 15.55
N VAL A 57 14.88 5.83 14.32
CA VAL A 57 13.98 5.83 13.15
C VAL A 57 12.98 4.65 13.23
N SER A 58 13.43 3.46 13.67
CA SER A 58 12.55 2.30 13.82
C SER A 58 11.50 2.49 14.91
N GLY A 59 11.89 3.00 16.08
CA GLY A 59 10.97 3.24 17.19
C GLY A 59 9.91 4.27 16.84
N TRP A 60 10.32 5.40 16.24
CA TRP A 60 9.37 6.42 15.83
C TRP A 60 8.51 5.98 14.65
N ALA A 61 9.05 5.27 13.67
CA ALA A 61 8.26 4.75 12.55
C ALA A 61 7.13 3.82 13.03
N ALA A 62 7.37 3.00 14.06
CA ALA A 62 6.33 2.16 14.66
C ALA A 62 5.22 3.02 15.31
N GLN A 63 5.59 4.07 16.07
CA GLN A 63 4.63 5.02 16.66
C GLN A 63 3.87 5.80 15.59
N TRP A 64 4.57 6.27 14.57
CA TRP A 64 3.94 6.98 13.44
C TRP A 64 2.91 6.12 12.72
N LEU A 65 3.23 4.86 12.46
CA LEU A 65 2.29 3.91 11.87
C LEU A 65 1.05 3.72 12.74
N LEU A 66 1.23 3.53 14.04
CA LEU A 66 0.16 3.26 14.99
C LEU A 66 -0.76 4.48 15.16
N LEU A 67 -0.19 5.67 15.35
CA LEU A 67 -0.93 6.88 15.72
C LEU A 67 -1.48 7.63 14.50
N TYR A 68 -0.70 7.71 13.42
CA TYR A 68 -1.04 8.58 12.28
C TYR A 68 -1.57 7.84 11.06
N LYS A 69 -1.43 6.50 11.00
CA LYS A 69 -1.87 5.74 9.82
C LYS A 69 -2.93 4.69 10.13
N ARG A 70 -2.71 3.88 11.15
CA ARG A 70 -3.59 2.77 11.50
C ARG A 70 -5.07 3.17 11.70
N PRO A 71 -5.42 4.29 12.36
CA PRO A 71 -6.82 4.67 12.59
C PRO A 71 -7.57 5.08 11.33
N TYR A 72 -6.86 5.51 10.26
CA TYR A 72 -7.48 6.14 9.09
C TYR A 72 -7.40 5.32 7.81
N ILE A 73 -6.69 4.19 7.82
CA ILE A 73 -6.36 3.46 6.59
C ILE A 73 -6.77 2.00 6.70
N THR A 74 -7.40 1.49 5.63
CA THR A 74 -7.84 0.08 5.57
C THR A 74 -6.65 -0.88 5.52
N ASP A 75 -6.78 -2.07 6.11
CA ASP A 75 -5.71 -3.07 6.23
C ASP A 75 -4.90 -3.33 4.94
N PRO A 76 -5.50 -3.55 3.76
CA PRO A 76 -4.72 -3.78 2.54
C PRO A 76 -3.88 -2.56 2.12
N ALA A 77 -4.44 -1.35 2.25
CA ALA A 77 -3.73 -0.12 1.92
C ALA A 77 -2.63 0.18 2.95
N TYR A 78 -2.91 -0.06 4.23
CA TYR A 78 -1.93 0.08 5.31
C TYR A 78 -0.70 -0.80 5.06
N SER A 79 -0.91 -2.09 4.83
CA SER A 79 0.18 -3.04 4.64
C SER A 79 1.00 -2.72 3.38
N THR A 80 0.36 -2.50 2.24
CA THR A 80 1.06 -2.33 0.94
C THR A 80 1.67 -0.96 0.72
N THR A 81 1.13 0.09 1.36
CA THR A 81 1.55 1.48 1.13
C THR A 81 2.52 1.98 2.19
N TYR A 82 2.39 1.50 3.43
CA TYR A 82 3.17 1.99 4.56
C TYR A 82 4.05 0.91 5.20
N GLU A 83 3.46 -0.18 5.69
CA GLU A 83 4.19 -1.19 6.46
C GLU A 83 5.29 -1.86 5.62
N LEU A 84 4.96 -2.29 4.40
CA LEU A 84 5.89 -3.01 3.52
C LEU A 84 7.11 -2.16 3.11
N PRO A 85 6.95 -0.91 2.59
CA PRO A 85 8.08 -0.05 2.28
C PRO A 85 8.96 0.25 3.50
N ILE A 86 8.35 0.50 4.66
CA ILE A 86 9.09 0.77 5.89
C ILE A 86 9.90 -0.46 6.29
N ARG A 87 9.26 -1.61 6.45
CA ARG A 87 9.91 -2.83 6.94
C ARG A 87 10.99 -3.36 6.00
N ARG A 88 10.75 -3.32 4.67
CA ARG A 88 11.66 -3.92 3.69
C ARG A 88 12.79 -3.00 3.23
N HIS A 89 12.58 -1.69 3.28
CA HIS A 89 13.54 -0.75 2.69
C HIS A 89 14.04 0.29 3.68
N ILE A 90 13.16 0.95 4.44
CA ILE A 90 13.55 2.06 5.31
C ILE A 90 14.27 1.56 6.57
N LEU A 91 13.68 0.60 7.29
CA LEU A 91 14.27 0.11 8.55
C LEU A 91 15.63 -0.58 8.37
N PRO A 92 15.90 -1.39 7.34
CA PRO A 92 17.22 -1.96 7.13
C PRO A 92 18.31 -0.91 6.92
N ALA A 93 17.97 0.23 6.29
CA ALA A 93 18.94 1.28 5.98
C ALA A 93 19.09 2.33 7.09
N LEU A 94 18.00 2.76 7.69
CA LEU A 94 17.95 3.90 8.60
C LEU A 94 17.47 3.55 10.01
N GLY A 95 16.88 2.37 10.21
CA GLY A 95 16.10 2.02 11.40
C GLY A 95 16.87 2.14 12.73
N ASN A 96 18.15 1.79 12.75
CA ASN A 96 18.99 1.83 13.94
C ASN A 96 19.56 3.22 14.25
N MET A 97 19.45 4.18 13.34
CA MET A 97 19.94 5.55 13.53
C MET A 97 19.00 6.32 14.46
N LEU A 98 19.58 7.21 15.27
CA LEU A 98 18.78 8.19 16.00
C LEU A 98 18.18 9.21 15.04
N LEU A 99 16.93 9.63 15.28
CA LEU A 99 16.26 10.64 14.45
C LEU A 99 17.07 11.92 14.29
N VAL A 100 17.76 12.34 15.36
CA VAL A 100 18.58 13.56 15.40
C VAL A 100 19.89 13.44 14.64
N ASP A 101 20.37 12.20 14.43
CA ASP A 101 21.66 11.93 13.78
C ASP A 101 21.53 11.67 12.29
N VAL A 102 20.29 11.50 11.77
CA VAL A 102 20.07 11.29 10.33
C VAL A 102 20.29 12.59 9.58
N THR A 103 21.25 12.56 8.66
CA THR A 103 21.60 13.69 7.81
C THR A 103 20.95 13.59 6.41
N PRO A 104 20.85 14.70 5.67
CA PRO A 104 20.48 14.65 4.26
C PRO A 104 21.35 13.72 3.41
N ALA A 105 22.64 13.59 3.74
CA ALA A 105 23.56 12.68 3.06
C ALA A 105 23.19 11.21 3.27
N ASP A 106 22.70 10.84 4.45
CA ASP A 106 22.22 9.49 4.74
C ASP A 106 20.95 9.17 3.94
N ILE A 107 20.03 10.14 3.87
CA ILE A 107 18.83 10.02 3.03
C ILE A 107 19.20 9.86 1.55
N LEU A 108 20.13 10.66 1.04
CA LEU A 108 20.56 10.56 -0.37
C LEU A 108 21.23 9.21 -0.67
N ARG A 109 22.12 8.71 0.21
CA ARG A 109 22.72 7.36 0.06
C ARG A 109 21.64 6.27 0.03
N PHE A 110 20.68 6.33 0.94
CA PHE A 110 19.54 5.42 0.95
C PHE A 110 18.72 5.52 -0.34
N TYR A 111 18.45 6.73 -0.81
CA TYR A 111 17.69 6.94 -2.06
C TYR A 111 18.44 6.43 -3.30
N GLN A 112 19.76 6.56 -3.36
CA GLN A 112 20.56 5.95 -4.42
C GLN A 112 20.41 4.43 -4.45
N GLN A 113 20.45 3.76 -3.31
CA GLN A 113 20.22 2.31 -3.23
C GLN A 113 18.79 1.93 -3.64
N ALA A 114 17.80 2.74 -3.28
CA ALA A 114 16.40 2.49 -3.58
C ALA A 114 15.99 2.86 -5.02
N SER A 115 16.82 3.56 -5.78
CA SER A 115 16.50 4.04 -7.14
C SER A 115 16.27 2.92 -8.15
N SER A 116 16.80 1.72 -7.92
CA SER A 116 16.57 0.52 -8.75
C SER A 116 15.14 -0.03 -8.64
N LEU A 117 14.37 0.40 -7.63
CA LEU A 117 13.01 -0.04 -7.41
C LEU A 117 12.04 0.64 -8.39
N SER A 118 10.84 0.07 -8.53
CA SER A 118 9.80 0.63 -9.39
C SER A 118 9.40 2.07 -8.97
N PRO A 119 8.94 2.92 -9.92
CA PRO A 119 8.51 4.29 -9.62
C PRO A 119 7.46 4.37 -8.50
N SER A 120 6.54 3.40 -8.47
CA SER A 120 5.51 3.31 -7.42
C SER A 120 6.13 3.03 -6.04
N MET A 121 7.14 2.16 -5.96
CA MET A 121 7.81 1.86 -4.68
C MET A 121 8.66 3.04 -4.22
N CYS A 122 9.41 3.69 -5.12
CA CYS A 122 10.15 4.91 -4.82
C CYS A 122 9.24 6.00 -4.29
N GLY A 123 8.06 6.20 -4.89
CA GLY A 123 7.06 7.15 -4.41
C GLY A 123 6.56 6.83 -2.99
N LYS A 124 6.32 5.56 -2.69
CA LYS A 124 5.91 5.11 -1.35
C LYS A 124 7.00 5.30 -0.31
N ILE A 125 8.25 4.95 -0.65
CA ILE A 125 9.41 5.15 0.23
C ILE A 125 9.56 6.63 0.56
N ARG A 126 9.59 7.50 -0.46
CA ARG A 126 9.69 8.96 -0.27
C ARG A 126 8.57 9.50 0.62
N MET A 127 7.33 9.07 0.38
CA MET A 127 6.17 9.45 1.20
C MET A 127 6.33 9.01 2.65
N CYS A 128 6.78 7.78 2.90
CA CYS A 128 6.97 7.26 4.26
C CYS A 128 8.11 7.97 4.98
N VAL A 129 9.27 8.14 4.35
CA VAL A 129 10.41 8.86 4.95
C VAL A 129 10.02 10.27 5.34
N ASN A 130 9.42 11.04 4.40
CA ASN A 130 8.95 12.39 4.71
C ASN A 130 7.89 12.40 5.83
N GLY A 131 6.96 11.44 5.84
CA GLY A 131 5.93 11.34 6.86
C GLY A 131 6.51 11.06 8.26
N ILE A 132 7.47 10.15 8.36
CA ILE A 132 8.16 9.81 9.60
C ILE A 132 8.88 11.05 10.16
N PHE A 133 9.75 11.69 9.36
CA PHE A 133 10.53 12.83 9.83
C PHE A 133 9.71 14.09 10.07
N ARG A 134 8.72 14.42 9.23
CA ARG A 134 7.81 15.54 9.50
C ARG A 134 7.05 15.36 10.81
N SER A 135 6.54 14.15 11.06
CA SER A 135 5.87 13.88 12.34
C SER A 135 6.85 13.91 13.53
N ALA A 136 8.09 13.46 13.35
CA ALA A 136 9.12 13.59 14.38
C ALA A 136 9.40 15.05 14.73
N CYS A 137 9.56 15.92 13.73
CA CYS A 137 9.73 17.36 13.93
C CYS A 137 8.52 17.99 14.64
N SER A 138 7.30 17.66 14.20
CA SER A 138 6.06 18.16 14.82
C SER A 138 5.90 17.74 16.29
N ASN A 139 6.54 16.65 16.69
CA ASN A 139 6.56 16.16 18.09
C ASN A 139 7.85 16.57 18.84
N GLY A 140 8.68 17.45 18.27
CA GLY A 140 9.89 17.95 18.91
C GLY A 140 11.02 16.92 19.06
N LEU A 141 11.00 15.84 18.26
CA LEU A 141 12.00 14.76 18.30
C LEU A 141 13.21 15.03 17.41
N CYS A 142 13.10 15.95 16.48
CA CYS A 142 14.19 16.47 15.66
C CYS A 142 13.86 17.91 15.25
N THR A 143 14.90 18.67 14.91
CA THR A 143 14.76 20.10 14.59
C THR A 143 14.31 20.36 13.16
N SER A 144 14.69 19.48 12.23
CA SER A 144 14.36 19.60 10.80
C SER A 144 14.20 18.22 10.17
N ASN A 145 13.49 18.18 9.06
CA ASN A 145 13.34 16.96 8.28
C ASN A 145 14.54 16.77 7.33
N PRO A 146 15.41 15.76 7.54
CA PRO A 146 16.58 15.55 6.69
C PRO A 146 16.24 15.12 5.26
N ALA A 147 15.00 14.75 4.98
CA ALA A 147 14.53 14.37 3.65
C ALA A 147 14.00 15.56 2.84
N ASP A 148 13.88 16.75 3.44
CA ASP A 148 13.43 17.93 2.71
C ASP A 148 14.45 18.31 1.62
N GLY A 149 13.95 18.50 0.40
CA GLY A 149 14.78 18.75 -0.78
C GLY A 149 15.43 17.49 -1.40
N CYS A 150 15.44 16.34 -0.71
CA CYS A 150 15.96 15.10 -1.26
C CYS A 150 14.99 14.48 -2.26
N LYS A 151 15.49 14.14 -3.46
CA LYS A 151 14.70 13.48 -4.50
C LYS A 151 15.04 12.00 -4.57
N LEU A 152 14.00 11.16 -4.63
CA LEU A 152 14.12 9.75 -5.00
C LEU A 152 13.39 9.55 -6.33
N GLU A 153 14.15 9.36 -7.38
CA GLU A 153 13.66 9.05 -8.71
C GLU A 153 14.00 7.60 -9.04
N SER A 154 13.07 6.89 -9.68
CA SER A 154 13.31 5.52 -10.10
C SER A 154 14.16 5.52 -11.37
N MET A 155 15.22 4.74 -11.37
CA MET A 155 16.01 4.43 -12.56
C MET A 155 15.47 3.19 -13.31
N ALA A 156 14.45 2.52 -12.77
CA ALA A 156 13.82 1.39 -13.45
C ALA A 156 13.13 1.84 -14.73
N LEU A 157 13.39 1.12 -15.81
CA LEU A 157 12.72 1.39 -17.08
C LEU A 157 11.21 1.29 -16.93
N PRO A 158 10.43 2.23 -17.51
CA PRO A 158 8.99 2.15 -17.50
C PRO A 158 8.54 0.83 -18.13
N GLN A 159 7.75 0.04 -17.41
CA GLN A 159 7.11 -1.13 -18.02
C GLN A 159 6.03 -0.65 -18.97
N ILE A 160 6.22 -0.92 -20.25
CA ILE A 160 5.18 -0.73 -21.27
C ILE A 160 4.07 -1.73 -20.96
N LYS A 161 2.87 -1.21 -20.69
CA LYS A 161 1.70 -2.06 -20.50
C LYS A 161 1.24 -2.55 -21.85
N GLU A 162 1.26 -3.86 -22.02
CA GLU A 162 0.74 -4.48 -23.20
C GLU A 162 -0.78 -4.42 -23.22
N VAL A 163 -1.34 -4.26 -24.41
CA VAL A 163 -2.78 -4.29 -24.65
C VAL A 163 -3.04 -5.07 -25.95
N TYR A 164 -4.18 -5.75 -26.01
CA TYR A 164 -4.60 -6.42 -27.25
C TYR A 164 -4.98 -5.42 -28.34
N ASN A 165 -4.62 -5.74 -29.57
CA ASN A 165 -5.22 -5.14 -30.75
C ASN A 165 -6.57 -5.84 -31.07
N ASP A 166 -7.29 -5.34 -32.08
CA ASP A 166 -8.65 -5.81 -32.40
C ASP A 166 -8.67 -7.31 -32.78
N ARG A 167 -7.66 -7.78 -33.54
CA ARG A 167 -7.51 -9.20 -33.89
C ARG A 167 -7.25 -10.06 -32.65
N GLN A 168 -6.43 -9.58 -31.75
CA GLN A 168 -6.10 -10.27 -30.49
C GLN A 168 -7.30 -10.30 -29.54
N ILE A 169 -8.12 -9.24 -29.50
CA ILE A 169 -9.40 -9.22 -28.75
C ILE A 169 -10.33 -10.32 -29.28
N GLU A 170 -10.45 -10.47 -30.60
CA GLU A 170 -11.27 -11.51 -31.22
C GLU A 170 -10.79 -12.92 -30.84
N ILE A 171 -9.48 -13.19 -30.97
CA ILE A 171 -8.88 -14.48 -30.59
C ILE A 171 -9.12 -14.76 -29.09
N ALA A 172 -8.85 -13.79 -28.22
CA ALA A 172 -9.04 -13.92 -26.79
C ALA A 172 -10.51 -14.16 -26.43
N SER A 173 -11.44 -13.43 -27.04
CA SER A 173 -12.88 -13.59 -26.80
C SER A 173 -13.37 -14.99 -27.17
N ARG A 174 -12.96 -15.53 -28.31
CA ARG A 174 -13.30 -16.92 -28.71
C ARG A 174 -12.69 -17.96 -27.77
N TRP A 175 -11.43 -17.78 -27.38
CA TRP A 175 -10.73 -18.67 -26.46
C TRP A 175 -11.39 -18.73 -25.09
N PHE A 176 -11.68 -17.55 -24.51
CA PHE A 176 -12.18 -17.46 -23.14
C PHE A 176 -13.67 -17.72 -22.99
N LEU A 177 -14.49 -17.56 -24.06
CA LEU A 177 -15.94 -17.74 -23.94
C LEU A 177 -16.33 -19.12 -23.38
N SER A 178 -15.61 -20.16 -23.73
CA SER A 178 -15.85 -21.52 -23.21
C SER A 178 -15.06 -21.85 -21.95
N ARG A 179 -13.93 -21.18 -21.67
CA ARG A 179 -13.01 -21.50 -20.57
C ARG A 179 -13.18 -20.60 -19.36
N MET A 180 -13.16 -19.30 -19.57
CA MET A 180 -13.32 -18.25 -18.56
C MET A 180 -14.16 -17.09 -19.11
N PRO A 181 -15.49 -17.27 -19.26
CA PRO A 181 -16.36 -16.24 -19.86
C PRO A 181 -16.25 -14.87 -19.18
N GLU A 182 -15.91 -14.85 -17.90
CA GLU A 182 -15.66 -13.62 -17.13
C GLU A 182 -14.49 -12.78 -17.69
N VAL A 183 -13.56 -13.36 -18.44
CA VAL A 183 -12.48 -12.62 -19.12
C VAL A 183 -13.03 -11.86 -20.32
N VAL A 184 -13.97 -12.48 -21.07
CA VAL A 184 -14.68 -11.78 -22.14
C VAL A 184 -15.46 -10.60 -21.57
N LEU A 185 -16.13 -10.80 -20.46
CA LEU A 185 -16.86 -9.72 -19.78
C LEU A 185 -15.93 -8.56 -19.37
N LEU A 186 -14.69 -8.84 -18.90
CA LEU A 186 -13.70 -7.80 -18.63
C LEU A 186 -13.26 -7.05 -19.89
N LEU A 187 -13.03 -7.76 -21.00
CA LEU A 187 -12.64 -7.17 -22.28
C LEU A 187 -13.73 -6.27 -22.86
N GLU A 188 -15.01 -6.61 -22.63
CA GLU A 188 -16.16 -5.89 -23.17
C GLU A 188 -16.70 -4.78 -22.25
N THR A 189 -16.25 -4.72 -20.99
CA THR A 189 -16.79 -3.78 -20.00
C THR A 189 -15.73 -2.94 -19.29
N GLY A 190 -14.49 -3.38 -19.31
CA GLY A 190 -13.40 -2.71 -18.62
C GLY A 190 -13.57 -2.60 -17.10
N MET A 191 -14.42 -3.41 -16.47
CA MET A 191 -14.62 -3.34 -15.02
C MET A 191 -13.34 -3.74 -14.24
N ARG A 192 -13.23 -3.27 -13.01
CA ARG A 192 -12.12 -3.68 -12.15
C ARG A 192 -12.31 -5.12 -11.67
N ARG A 193 -11.23 -5.83 -11.39
CA ARG A 193 -11.26 -7.21 -10.86
C ARG A 193 -12.21 -7.37 -9.66
N GLY A 194 -12.16 -6.47 -8.70
CA GLY A 194 -13.03 -6.52 -7.52
C GLY A 194 -14.51 -6.26 -7.84
N GLU A 195 -14.80 -5.46 -8.85
CA GLU A 195 -16.16 -5.21 -9.36
C GLU A 195 -16.68 -6.47 -10.06
N LEU A 196 -15.87 -7.13 -10.90
CA LEU A 196 -16.22 -8.39 -11.55
C LEU A 196 -16.58 -9.49 -10.53
N VAL A 197 -15.73 -9.66 -9.50
CA VAL A 197 -15.96 -10.65 -8.43
C VAL A 197 -17.23 -10.34 -7.61
N GLY A 198 -17.56 -9.05 -7.50
CA GLY A 198 -18.75 -8.57 -6.79
C GLY A 198 -20.01 -8.42 -7.64
N LEU A 199 -19.96 -8.80 -8.92
CA LEU A 199 -21.12 -8.66 -9.82
C LEU A 199 -22.18 -9.70 -9.49
N HIS A 200 -23.42 -9.26 -9.30
CA HIS A 200 -24.57 -10.12 -9.07
C HIS A 200 -25.41 -10.26 -10.35
N PRO A 201 -26.17 -11.37 -10.51
CA PRO A 201 -27.09 -11.53 -11.65
C PRO A 201 -28.12 -10.39 -11.76
N GLU A 202 -28.57 -9.83 -10.63
CA GLU A 202 -29.54 -8.72 -10.55
C GLU A 202 -28.99 -7.37 -11.05
N ASP A 203 -27.66 -7.24 -11.15
CA ASP A 203 -27.03 -6.04 -11.69
C ASP A 203 -27.16 -5.96 -13.22
N ILE A 204 -27.62 -7.04 -13.87
CA ILE A 204 -27.73 -7.16 -15.32
C ILE A 204 -29.15 -6.87 -15.76
N ASP A 205 -29.36 -5.77 -16.47
CA ASP A 205 -30.62 -5.48 -17.18
C ASP A 205 -30.49 -5.92 -18.64
N ARG A 206 -30.91 -7.14 -18.93
CA ARG A 206 -30.85 -7.73 -20.27
C ARG A 206 -31.71 -6.98 -21.26
N ARG A 207 -32.88 -6.50 -20.83
CA ARG A 207 -33.86 -5.82 -21.68
C ARG A 207 -33.32 -4.50 -22.22
N ARG A 208 -32.64 -3.74 -21.34
CA ARG A 208 -32.00 -2.47 -21.67
C ARG A 208 -30.57 -2.65 -22.16
N ARG A 209 -30.01 -3.86 -22.04
CA ARG A 209 -28.60 -4.17 -22.34
C ARG A 209 -27.64 -3.32 -21.49
N LEU A 210 -27.89 -3.27 -20.21
CA LEU A 210 -27.12 -2.48 -19.25
C LEU A 210 -26.65 -3.35 -18.08
N TYR A 211 -25.53 -2.95 -17.46
CA TYR A 211 -25.13 -3.48 -16.15
C TYR A 211 -24.80 -2.35 -15.19
N ARG A 212 -24.95 -2.64 -13.90
CA ARG A 212 -24.68 -1.68 -12.82
C ARG A 212 -23.46 -2.11 -12.05
N VAL A 213 -22.54 -1.18 -11.85
CA VAL A 213 -21.41 -1.36 -10.91
C VAL A 213 -21.82 -0.73 -9.59
N GLN A 214 -22.21 -1.58 -8.64
CA GLN A 214 -22.70 -1.13 -7.33
C GLN A 214 -21.77 -1.50 -6.19
N ARG A 215 -20.91 -2.51 -6.37
CA ARG A 215 -20.05 -3.06 -5.34
C ARG A 215 -18.71 -3.56 -5.88
N SER A 216 -17.78 -3.76 -4.96
CA SER A 216 -16.48 -4.37 -5.22
C SER A 216 -16.12 -5.29 -4.05
N ILE A 217 -15.63 -6.48 -4.32
CA ILE A 217 -15.16 -7.41 -3.30
C ILE A 217 -13.68 -7.16 -3.02
N ALA A 218 -13.37 -6.89 -1.76
CA ALA A 218 -12.02 -6.95 -1.21
C ALA A 218 -11.90 -8.15 -0.27
N TRP A 219 -10.68 -8.68 -0.10
CA TRP A 219 -10.42 -9.75 0.86
C TRP A 219 -9.66 -9.17 2.04
N VAL A 220 -10.24 -9.22 3.22
CA VAL A 220 -9.69 -8.63 4.46
C VAL A 220 -9.67 -9.71 5.54
N SER A 221 -8.54 -9.96 6.14
CA SER A 221 -8.39 -10.96 7.23
C SER A 221 -8.99 -12.32 6.89
N GLY A 222 -8.80 -12.77 5.63
CA GLY A 222 -9.28 -14.08 5.17
C GLY A 222 -10.78 -14.15 4.81
N LYS A 223 -11.51 -13.03 4.84
CA LYS A 223 -12.97 -12.97 4.54
C LYS A 223 -13.27 -12.01 3.39
N PRO A 224 -14.30 -12.30 2.57
CA PRO A 224 -14.77 -11.35 1.57
C PRO A 224 -15.49 -10.20 2.25
N VAL A 225 -15.17 -8.98 1.82
CA VAL A 225 -15.82 -7.75 2.29
C VAL A 225 -16.36 -7.01 1.07
N GLU A 226 -17.67 -6.86 1.01
CA GLU A 226 -18.32 -6.00 0.02
C GLU A 226 -18.06 -4.53 0.39
N ARG A 227 -17.63 -3.75 -0.57
CA ARG A 227 -17.37 -2.31 -0.45
C ARG A 227 -18.02 -1.57 -1.61
N SER A 228 -18.29 -0.30 -1.42
CA SER A 228 -18.60 0.61 -2.53
C SER A 228 -17.46 0.60 -3.55
N PRO A 229 -17.74 0.85 -4.82
CA PRO A 229 -16.72 1.01 -5.84
C PRO A 229 -15.71 2.09 -5.43
N LYS A 230 -14.45 1.96 -5.88
CA LYS A 230 -13.38 2.90 -5.53
C LYS A 230 -13.80 4.33 -5.87
N CYS A 231 -13.64 5.25 -4.92
CA CYS A 231 -14.05 6.66 -5.03
C CYS A 231 -15.57 6.87 -5.26
N GLY A 232 -16.42 5.93 -4.80
CA GLY A 232 -17.87 6.05 -4.98
C GLY A 232 -18.34 6.00 -6.44
N SER A 233 -17.55 5.44 -7.36
CA SER A 233 -17.84 5.43 -8.80
C SER A 233 -18.92 4.39 -9.15
N TYR A 234 -20.15 4.61 -8.65
CA TYR A 234 -21.35 3.91 -9.12
C TYR A 234 -21.60 4.29 -10.56
N ARG A 235 -21.84 3.31 -11.41
CA ARG A 235 -22.08 3.56 -12.84
C ARG A 235 -22.99 2.51 -13.46
N VAL A 236 -23.67 2.94 -14.49
CA VAL A 236 -24.46 2.07 -15.40
C VAL A 236 -23.77 2.10 -16.75
N CYS A 237 -23.47 0.93 -17.28
CA CYS A 237 -22.73 0.80 -18.54
C CYS A 237 -23.46 -0.12 -19.52
N PRO A 238 -23.28 0.08 -20.84
CA PRO A 238 -23.89 -0.78 -21.84
C PRO A 238 -23.21 -2.16 -21.91
N LEU A 239 -23.98 -3.14 -22.39
CA LEU A 239 -23.53 -4.49 -22.68
C LEU A 239 -23.52 -4.74 -24.19
N SER A 240 -22.39 -5.18 -24.72
CA SER A 240 -22.26 -5.68 -26.09
C SER A 240 -22.88 -7.07 -26.24
N ASP A 241 -23.05 -7.53 -27.45
CA ASP A 241 -23.52 -8.91 -27.73
C ASP A 241 -22.56 -9.96 -27.18
N ARG A 242 -21.25 -9.71 -27.26
CA ARG A 242 -20.24 -10.61 -26.66
C ARG A 242 -20.29 -10.62 -25.11
N ALA A 243 -20.55 -9.49 -24.49
CA ALA A 243 -20.76 -9.43 -23.06
C ALA A 243 -22.00 -10.23 -22.63
N LEU A 244 -23.11 -10.13 -23.39
CA LEU A 244 -24.32 -10.92 -23.13
C LEU A 244 -24.09 -12.42 -23.31
N GLN A 245 -23.34 -12.84 -24.34
CA GLN A 245 -22.96 -14.24 -24.54
C GLN A 245 -22.11 -14.77 -23.36
N ALA A 246 -21.18 -13.95 -22.86
CA ALA A 246 -20.38 -14.29 -21.69
C ALA A 246 -21.24 -14.44 -20.44
N ILE A 247 -22.19 -13.53 -20.22
CA ILE A 247 -23.16 -13.59 -19.11
C ILE A 247 -24.01 -14.86 -19.22
N ASP A 248 -24.48 -15.22 -20.40
CA ASP A 248 -25.23 -16.45 -20.63
C ASP A 248 -24.42 -17.70 -20.27
N ALA A 249 -23.16 -17.73 -20.67
CA ALA A 249 -22.26 -18.82 -20.34
C ALA A 249 -22.00 -18.92 -18.82
N LEU A 250 -21.89 -17.78 -18.14
CA LEU A 250 -21.71 -17.72 -16.68
C LEU A 250 -22.96 -18.17 -15.92
N GLN A 251 -24.15 -17.70 -16.32
CA GLN A 251 -25.41 -18.10 -15.67
C GLN A 251 -25.79 -19.57 -15.89
N ARG A 252 -25.36 -20.18 -16.99
CA ARG A 252 -25.46 -21.63 -17.15
C ARG A 252 -24.51 -22.40 -16.25
N ARG A 253 -23.38 -21.80 -15.85
CA ARG A 253 -22.33 -22.45 -15.04
C ARG A 253 -22.53 -22.24 -13.55
N TYR A 254 -23.01 -21.08 -13.16
CA TYR A 254 -23.14 -20.67 -11.76
C TYR A 254 -24.55 -20.15 -11.49
N ALA A 255 -25.21 -20.74 -10.49
CA ALA A 255 -26.43 -20.20 -9.89
C ALA A 255 -26.05 -19.63 -8.51
N GLY A 256 -26.68 -18.54 -8.09
CA GLY A 256 -26.47 -17.94 -6.77
C GLY A 256 -26.19 -16.44 -6.79
N LYS A 257 -25.71 -15.93 -5.68
CA LYS A 257 -25.52 -14.50 -5.41
C LYS A 257 -24.52 -13.83 -6.38
N TYR A 258 -23.40 -14.48 -6.69
CA TYR A 258 -22.32 -13.91 -7.50
C TYR A 258 -22.33 -14.52 -8.91
N LEU A 259 -22.28 -13.68 -9.92
CA LEU A 259 -22.38 -14.11 -11.32
C LEU A 259 -21.28 -15.08 -11.74
N ILE A 260 -20.07 -14.96 -11.16
CA ILE A 260 -18.90 -15.74 -11.60
C ILE A 260 -18.49 -16.87 -10.63
N SER A 261 -19.27 -17.10 -9.56
CA SER A 261 -18.87 -18.08 -8.53
C SER A 261 -20.01 -18.69 -7.72
N GLY A 262 -21.27 -18.34 -8.00
CA GLY A 262 -22.44 -18.84 -7.25
C GLY A 262 -22.60 -18.14 -5.90
N ASP A 263 -22.87 -18.89 -4.83
CA ASP A 263 -23.22 -18.29 -3.52
C ASP A 263 -22.01 -17.75 -2.73
N ILE A 264 -20.81 -18.18 -3.07
CA ILE A 264 -19.59 -17.80 -2.35
C ILE A 264 -18.75 -16.85 -3.22
N ALA A 265 -18.39 -15.69 -2.67
CA ALA A 265 -17.53 -14.74 -3.38
C ALA A 265 -16.17 -15.38 -3.70
N LEU A 266 -15.74 -15.30 -4.94
CA LEU A 266 -14.44 -15.78 -5.38
C LEU A 266 -13.33 -14.88 -4.87
N ARG A 267 -12.28 -15.47 -4.30
CA ARG A 267 -11.09 -14.71 -3.87
C ARG A 267 -10.39 -14.10 -5.08
N PRO A 268 -10.19 -12.76 -5.13
CA PRO A 268 -9.59 -12.08 -6.27
C PRO A 268 -8.21 -12.62 -6.67
N ASP A 269 -7.40 -13.05 -5.70
CA ASP A 269 -6.08 -13.62 -5.97
C ASP A 269 -6.14 -15.03 -6.58
N THR A 270 -7.14 -15.82 -6.19
CA THR A 270 -7.40 -17.14 -6.79
C THR A 270 -7.84 -16.98 -8.24
N TRP A 271 -8.72 -16.02 -8.51
CA TRP A 271 -9.11 -15.68 -9.87
C TRP A 271 -7.91 -15.23 -10.72
N SER A 272 -7.05 -14.34 -10.18
CA SER A 272 -5.87 -13.88 -10.91
C SER A 272 -4.87 -15.00 -11.23
N ARG A 273 -4.72 -15.99 -10.34
CA ARG A 273 -3.88 -17.18 -10.61
C ARG A 273 -4.47 -18.05 -11.74
N ARG A 274 -5.79 -18.23 -11.75
CA ARG A 274 -6.49 -18.93 -12.85
C ARG A 274 -6.32 -18.19 -14.15
N LEU A 275 -6.51 -16.86 -14.15
CA LEU A 275 -6.30 -16.02 -15.32
C LEU A 275 -4.89 -16.20 -15.89
N LYS A 276 -3.86 -16.09 -15.03
CA LYS A 276 -2.45 -16.25 -15.44
C LYS A 276 -2.21 -17.61 -16.12
N ALA A 277 -2.75 -18.69 -15.56
CA ALA A 277 -2.59 -20.02 -16.14
C ALA A 277 -3.28 -20.14 -17.50
N GLU A 278 -4.48 -19.57 -17.68
CA GLU A 278 -5.19 -19.58 -18.96
C GLU A 278 -4.57 -18.66 -20.00
N MET A 279 -3.99 -17.52 -19.57
CA MET A 279 -3.24 -16.65 -20.48
C MET A 279 -1.98 -17.34 -21.03
N ALA A 280 -1.26 -18.10 -20.22
CA ALA A 280 -0.11 -18.89 -20.67
C ALA A 280 -0.54 -19.96 -21.70
N ARG A 281 -1.70 -20.62 -21.50
CA ARG A 281 -2.25 -21.57 -22.48
C ARG A 281 -2.66 -20.89 -23.78
N LEU A 282 -3.25 -19.69 -23.70
CA LEU A 282 -3.59 -18.90 -24.87
C LEU A 282 -2.35 -18.52 -25.67
N ALA A 283 -1.28 -18.05 -24.99
CA ALA A 283 -0.02 -17.69 -25.62
C ALA A 283 0.68 -18.89 -26.29
N GLN A 284 0.58 -20.08 -25.69
CA GLN A 284 1.08 -21.33 -26.31
C GLN A 284 0.28 -21.72 -27.58
N ALA A 285 -1.04 -21.58 -27.53
CA ALA A 285 -1.91 -21.94 -28.64
C ALA A 285 -1.87 -20.91 -29.79
N HIS A 286 -1.59 -19.66 -29.46
CA HIS A 286 -1.56 -18.54 -30.40
C HIS A 286 -0.28 -17.71 -30.18
N PRO A 287 0.84 -18.07 -30.83
CA PRO A 287 2.09 -17.33 -30.72
C PRO A 287 1.92 -15.84 -31.04
N GLY A 288 2.47 -14.97 -30.21
CA GLY A 288 2.32 -13.51 -30.32
C GLY A 288 1.15 -12.92 -29.54
N MET A 289 0.40 -13.74 -28.79
CA MET A 289 -0.57 -13.23 -27.79
C MET A 289 0.16 -12.91 -26.48
N PRO A 290 0.12 -11.65 -26.01
CA PRO A 290 0.69 -11.31 -24.72
C PRO A 290 -0.17 -11.85 -23.56
N GLU A 291 0.51 -12.21 -22.46
CA GLU A 291 -0.14 -12.65 -21.22
C GLU A 291 -0.58 -11.45 -20.39
N LEU A 292 -1.86 -11.08 -20.49
CA LEU A 292 -2.39 -9.91 -19.83
C LEU A 292 -2.94 -10.21 -18.42
N THR A 293 -2.73 -9.28 -17.52
CA THR A 293 -3.39 -9.24 -16.20
C THR A 293 -4.80 -8.64 -16.30
N ALA A 294 -5.61 -8.76 -15.24
CA ALA A 294 -6.93 -8.12 -15.18
C ALA A 294 -6.88 -6.60 -15.42
N HIS A 295 -5.80 -5.96 -15.01
CA HIS A 295 -5.65 -4.52 -15.20
C HIS A 295 -5.29 -4.16 -16.64
N GLU A 296 -4.50 -4.98 -17.31
CA GLU A 296 -4.16 -4.81 -18.72
C GLU A 296 -5.32 -5.14 -19.62
N LEU A 297 -6.19 -6.10 -19.28
CA LEU A 297 -7.47 -6.33 -19.94
C LEU A 297 -8.38 -5.07 -19.88
N ARG A 298 -8.45 -4.42 -18.71
CA ARG A 298 -9.15 -3.13 -18.57
C ARG A 298 -8.49 -2.03 -19.40
N HIS A 299 -7.17 -1.99 -19.47
CA HIS A 299 -6.45 -1.05 -20.35
C HIS A 299 -6.73 -1.35 -21.83
N THR A 300 -6.82 -2.63 -22.19
CA THR A 300 -7.23 -3.05 -23.54
C THR A 300 -8.61 -2.47 -23.91
N TYR A 301 -9.61 -2.60 -23.02
CA TYR A 301 -10.92 -2.02 -23.23
C TYR A 301 -10.87 -0.49 -23.41
N GLY A 302 -10.19 0.23 -22.52
CA GLY A 302 -10.06 1.68 -22.64
C GLY A 302 -9.35 2.11 -23.94
N THR A 303 -8.29 1.38 -24.34
CA THR A 303 -7.56 1.63 -25.58
C THR A 303 -8.42 1.30 -26.81
N TYR A 304 -9.20 0.22 -26.75
CA TYR A 304 -10.14 -0.14 -27.79
C TYR A 304 -11.18 0.96 -28.00
N LEU A 305 -11.84 1.42 -26.94
CA LEU A 305 -12.82 2.51 -27.02
C LEU A 305 -12.21 3.79 -27.61
N ARG A 306 -11.01 4.17 -27.16
CA ARG A 306 -10.31 5.35 -27.70
C ARG A 306 -10.03 5.23 -29.20
N ARG A 307 -9.56 4.05 -29.66
CA ARG A 307 -9.30 3.80 -31.09
C ARG A 307 -10.57 3.91 -31.93
N HIS A 308 -11.73 3.60 -31.34
CA HIS A 308 -13.05 3.66 -31.99
C HIS A 308 -13.79 4.97 -31.72
N GLY A 309 -13.09 6.03 -31.36
CA GLY A 309 -13.62 7.39 -31.28
C GLY A 309 -14.32 7.77 -29.97
N ALA A 310 -14.27 6.94 -28.95
CA ALA A 310 -14.81 7.33 -27.64
C ALA A 310 -13.98 8.44 -27.00
N ASP A 311 -14.65 9.44 -26.42
CA ASP A 311 -14.01 10.52 -25.69
C ASP A 311 -13.32 10.01 -24.41
N ILE A 312 -12.14 10.58 -24.12
CA ILE A 312 -11.31 10.15 -23.00
C ILE A 312 -11.98 10.37 -21.64
N TYR A 313 -12.84 11.40 -21.54
CA TYR A 313 -13.60 11.67 -20.31
C TYR A 313 -14.71 10.66 -20.07
N SER A 314 -15.22 10.03 -21.13
CA SER A 314 -16.21 8.96 -21.05
C SER A 314 -15.62 7.60 -20.68
N ILE A 315 -14.30 7.43 -20.79
CA ILE A 315 -13.57 6.18 -20.52
C ILE A 315 -13.06 6.10 -19.08
N SER A 316 -13.00 7.20 -18.31
CA SER A 316 -12.35 7.31 -16.99
C SER A 316 -13.12 6.67 -15.80
#